data_2aa12e6b599c461aa18343d8a560bbb4
#
_entry.id   2aa12e6b599c461aa18343d8a560bbb4
#
_cell.length_a   1.000
_cell.length_b   1.000
_cell.length_c   1.000
_cell.angle_alpha   90.00
_cell.angle_beta   90.00
_cell.angle_gamma   90.00
#
_symmetry.space_group_name_H-M   'P 1'
#
loop_
_entity.id
_entity.type
_entity.pdbx_description
1 polymer ?
#
loop_
_entity_poly.entity_id
_entity_poly.type
_entity_poly.pdbx_seq_one_letter_code
_entity_poly.pdbx_strand_id
1 'polypeptide(L)'
;MEHQALIADLLNKKNILVKDLNSLVWGSIEVRERNGKSYIYIHKRDGGISRTQFVGVYSEAQFNQITKNNIEARSLKRKIRELVKELKKLGYEEGELSEAVKKNIDLAKRNMVDSIYKQARLEGMAVTFLDTETVVEGGQISNLSVSDVQKINNLKHAWQFILDEGVVTAPSDYNILCYINKLVEEGFYYTAGTLRDVPVSIGGTAWKPEIPIESVVKDDLQEILAIEDVYERAIKAQLYISRGQLFIDGNKRSATLFANHILISNGCGIIVVPEELVPEYKKLLIAFYETNDNTDVFRFLFDNCLLKLK
;
A
#
# COMPACT_ATOMS: atom_id res chain seq x y z
N MET A 1 3.28 -19.54 13.13
CA MET A 1 2.78 -18.19 13.46
C MET A 1 3.92 -17.17 13.54
N GLU A 2 4.95 -17.37 14.36
CA GLU A 2 6.12 -16.49 14.39
C GLU A 2 6.85 -16.36 13.04
N HIS A 3 6.83 -17.40 12.23
CA HIS A 3 7.51 -17.45 10.94
C HIS A 3 6.91 -16.48 9.89
N GLN A 4 5.58 -16.38 9.81
CA GLN A 4 4.89 -15.47 8.87
C GLN A 4 5.00 -14.01 9.30
N ALA A 5 4.93 -13.74 10.60
CA ALA A 5 5.17 -12.39 11.13
C ALA A 5 6.60 -11.91 10.84
N LEU A 6 7.58 -12.82 10.95
CA LEU A 6 8.96 -12.54 10.61
C LEU A 6 9.15 -12.27 9.11
N ILE A 7 8.49 -13.04 8.23
CA ILE A 7 8.51 -12.80 6.78
C ILE A 7 7.95 -11.40 6.45
N ALA A 8 6.80 -11.03 7.03
CA ALA A 8 6.20 -9.72 6.80
C ALA A 8 7.13 -8.56 7.26
N ASP A 9 7.76 -8.70 8.43
CA ASP A 9 8.73 -7.72 8.95
C ASP A 9 9.97 -7.59 8.04
N LEU A 10 10.52 -8.73 7.58
CA LEU A 10 11.67 -8.74 6.68
C LEU A 10 11.34 -8.15 5.30
N LEU A 11 10.15 -8.44 4.76
CA LEU A 11 9.67 -7.84 3.51
C LEU A 11 9.56 -6.33 3.64
N ASN A 12 9.00 -5.85 4.73
CA ASN A 12 8.92 -4.42 4.99
C ASN A 12 10.30 -3.76 5.10
N LYS A 13 11.21 -4.32 5.89
CA LYS A 13 12.59 -3.81 6.00
C LYS A 13 13.26 -3.75 4.62
N LYS A 14 13.08 -4.79 3.81
CA LYS A 14 13.57 -4.82 2.43
C LYS A 14 12.99 -3.66 1.60
N ASN A 15 11.67 -3.43 1.69
CA ASN A 15 10.98 -2.41 0.90
C ASN A 15 11.42 -1.00 1.26
N ILE A 16 11.63 -0.71 2.55
CA ILE A 16 12.20 0.57 3.00
C ILE A 16 13.58 0.79 2.36
N LEU A 17 14.46 -0.22 2.43
CA LEU A 17 15.80 -0.10 1.85
C LEU A 17 15.78 0.02 0.32
N VAL A 18 14.84 -0.61 -0.37
CA VAL A 18 14.65 -0.47 -1.82
C VAL A 18 14.16 0.94 -2.15
N LYS A 19 13.22 1.49 -1.37
CA LYS A 19 12.75 2.88 -1.52
C LYS A 19 13.90 3.88 -1.34
N ASP A 20 14.71 3.72 -0.29
CA ASP A 20 15.86 4.57 -0.04
C ASP A 20 16.86 4.49 -1.20
N LEU A 21 17.16 3.29 -1.70
CA LEU A 21 18.04 3.08 -2.85
C LEU A 21 17.50 3.76 -4.12
N ASN A 22 16.19 3.72 -4.35
CA ASN A 22 15.55 4.32 -5.52
C ASN A 22 15.50 5.85 -5.44
N SER A 23 15.50 6.43 -4.24
CA SER A 23 15.55 7.88 -4.03
C SER A 23 16.94 8.49 -4.33
N LEU A 24 17.99 7.68 -4.32
CA LEU A 24 19.35 8.14 -4.57
C LEU A 24 19.63 8.33 -6.04
N VAL A 25 20.30 9.44 -6.39
CA VAL A 25 20.98 9.63 -7.68
C VAL A 25 22.36 8.97 -7.59
N TRP A 26 22.51 7.75 -8.14
CA TRP A 26 23.72 6.94 -8.06
C TRP A 26 23.96 6.19 -9.38
N GLY A 27 25.20 5.81 -9.66
CA GLY A 27 25.63 5.07 -10.86
C GLY A 27 27.07 5.40 -11.25
N SER A 28 27.56 4.80 -12.32
CA SER A 28 28.85 5.19 -12.92
C SER A 28 28.76 6.60 -13.45
N ILE A 29 29.62 7.49 -12.96
CA ILE A 29 29.63 8.91 -13.34
C ILE A 29 30.40 9.05 -14.65
N GLU A 30 29.82 9.74 -15.62
CA GLU A 30 30.48 10.21 -16.82
C GLU A 30 30.33 11.73 -16.91
N VAL A 31 31.43 12.42 -17.19
CA VAL A 31 31.44 13.85 -17.48
C VAL A 31 31.65 14.05 -18.96
N ARG A 32 30.71 14.71 -19.63
CA ARG A 32 30.77 15.04 -21.06
C ARG A 32 30.89 16.54 -21.25
N GLU A 33 31.79 16.96 -22.10
CA GLU A 33 31.91 18.36 -22.49
C GLU A 33 31.11 18.63 -23.76
N ARG A 34 30.32 19.71 -23.77
CA ARG A 34 29.55 20.17 -24.91
C ARG A 34 29.44 21.68 -24.89
N ASN A 35 29.83 22.35 -25.99
CA ASN A 35 29.78 23.81 -26.13
C ASN A 35 30.51 24.55 -24.99
N GLY A 36 31.68 24.06 -24.57
CA GLY A 36 32.47 24.67 -23.50
C GLY A 36 31.89 24.53 -22.08
N LYS A 37 30.88 23.69 -21.92
CA LYS A 37 30.29 23.35 -20.61
C LYS A 37 30.38 21.85 -20.37
N SER A 38 30.72 21.47 -19.15
CA SER A 38 30.74 20.09 -18.71
C SER A 38 29.39 19.68 -18.07
N TYR A 39 28.96 18.48 -18.36
CA TYR A 39 27.68 17.91 -17.89
C TYR A 39 27.91 16.55 -17.26
N ILE A 40 27.13 16.25 -16.20
CA ILE A 40 27.16 14.96 -15.51
C ILE A 40 26.08 14.04 -16.06
N TYR A 41 26.48 12.83 -16.41
CA TYR A 41 25.62 11.69 -16.71
C TYR A 41 25.95 10.55 -15.77
N ILE A 42 24.94 9.75 -15.43
CA ILE A 42 25.14 8.51 -14.69
C ILE A 42 24.67 7.33 -15.52
N HIS A 43 25.40 6.23 -15.44
CA HIS A 43 25.04 4.96 -16.06
C HIS A 43 24.64 3.96 -14.98
N LYS A 44 23.45 3.38 -15.12
CA LYS A 44 22.98 2.27 -14.32
C LYS A 44 22.80 1.03 -15.19
N ARG A 45 23.21 -0.12 -14.66
CA ARG A 45 22.93 -1.41 -15.29
C ARG A 45 21.84 -2.10 -14.46
N ASP A 46 20.70 -2.36 -15.10
CA ASP A 46 19.55 -2.99 -14.48
C ASP A 46 19.04 -4.09 -15.40
N GLY A 47 18.94 -5.34 -14.90
CA GLY A 47 18.50 -6.49 -15.69
C GLY A 47 19.28 -6.73 -16.99
N GLY A 48 20.58 -6.35 -17.05
CA GLY A 48 21.40 -6.45 -18.26
C GLY A 48 21.28 -5.24 -19.21
N ILE A 49 20.34 -4.34 -19.01
CA ILE A 49 20.13 -3.13 -19.81
C ILE A 49 20.90 -1.96 -19.19
N SER A 50 21.72 -1.27 -20.01
CA SER A 50 22.40 -0.05 -19.59
C SER A 50 21.49 1.15 -19.84
N ARG A 51 21.20 1.92 -18.79
CA ARG A 51 20.43 3.17 -18.87
C ARG A 51 21.33 4.34 -18.53
N THR A 52 21.26 5.39 -19.34
CA THR A 52 21.98 6.65 -19.10
C THR A 52 20.99 7.70 -18.65
N GLN A 53 21.28 8.35 -17.53
CA GLN A 53 20.47 9.45 -16.99
C GLN A 53 21.32 10.74 -17.01
N PHE A 54 20.75 11.81 -17.56
CA PHE A 54 21.31 13.15 -17.44
C PHE A 54 21.02 13.69 -16.03
N VAL A 55 22.05 14.25 -15.38
CA VAL A 55 21.92 14.79 -14.01
C VAL A 55 21.91 16.31 -14.02
N GLY A 56 22.77 16.94 -14.81
CA GLY A 56 22.85 18.41 -14.87
C GLY A 56 24.21 18.92 -15.32
N VAL A 57 24.41 20.24 -15.15
CA VAL A 57 25.71 20.89 -15.39
C VAL A 57 26.67 20.46 -14.29
N TYR A 58 27.93 20.17 -14.68
CA TYR A 58 28.94 19.74 -13.74
C TYR A 58 29.16 20.80 -12.65
N SER A 59 29.15 20.36 -11.42
CA SER A 59 29.68 21.05 -10.26
C SER A 59 30.37 20.05 -9.35
N GLU A 60 31.42 20.50 -8.67
CA GLU A 60 32.15 19.65 -7.74
C GLU A 60 31.28 19.15 -6.59
N ALA A 61 30.35 20.00 -6.12
CA ALA A 61 29.38 19.64 -5.10
C ALA A 61 28.47 18.49 -5.56
N GLN A 62 27.97 18.55 -6.80
CA GLN A 62 27.10 17.53 -7.40
C GLN A 62 27.84 16.22 -7.64
N PHE A 63 29.08 16.29 -8.14
CA PHE A 63 29.95 15.13 -8.33
C PHE A 63 30.24 14.42 -7.00
N ASN A 64 30.59 15.20 -5.96
CA ASN A 64 30.85 14.69 -4.62
C ASN A 64 29.58 14.07 -3.99
N GLN A 65 28.40 14.67 -4.22
CA GLN A 65 27.13 14.11 -3.75
C GLN A 65 26.83 12.75 -4.39
N ILE A 66 26.99 12.62 -5.71
CA ILE A 66 26.79 11.34 -6.40
C ILE A 66 27.80 10.29 -5.92
N THR A 67 29.03 10.70 -5.65
CA THR A 67 30.06 9.80 -5.09
C THR A 67 29.67 9.28 -3.71
N LYS A 68 29.15 10.14 -2.83
CA LYS A 68 28.58 9.73 -1.54
C LYS A 68 27.38 8.78 -1.71
N ASN A 69 26.46 9.14 -2.60
CA ASN A 69 25.30 8.31 -2.92
C ASN A 69 25.71 6.92 -3.45
N ASN A 70 26.81 6.80 -4.18
CA ASN A 70 27.35 5.53 -4.65
C ASN A 70 27.80 4.62 -3.50
N ILE A 71 28.39 5.20 -2.45
CA ILE A 71 28.79 4.45 -1.23
C ILE A 71 27.54 3.96 -0.50
N GLU A 72 26.58 4.85 -0.32
CA GLU A 72 25.30 4.55 0.32
C GLU A 72 24.51 3.48 -0.44
N ALA A 73 24.39 3.61 -1.77
CA ALA A 73 23.74 2.63 -2.63
C ALA A 73 24.39 1.23 -2.53
N ARG A 74 25.73 1.15 -2.41
CA ARG A 74 26.41 -0.13 -2.18
C ARG A 74 26.04 -0.75 -0.83
N SER A 75 25.95 0.07 0.23
CA SER A 75 25.54 -0.37 1.57
C SER A 75 24.11 -0.88 1.57
N LEU A 76 23.17 -0.11 0.99
CA LEU A 76 21.77 -0.49 0.86
C LEU A 76 21.60 -1.80 0.08
N LYS A 77 22.26 -1.94 -1.06
CA LYS A 77 22.25 -3.18 -1.86
C LYS A 77 22.79 -4.40 -1.11
N ARG A 78 23.77 -4.22 -0.23
CA ARG A 78 24.26 -5.31 0.62
C ARG A 78 23.19 -5.72 1.63
N LYS A 79 22.59 -4.76 2.35
CA LYS A 79 21.54 -5.03 3.32
C LYS A 79 20.33 -5.70 2.66
N ILE A 80 19.89 -5.24 1.49
CA ILE A 80 18.80 -5.86 0.73
C ILE A 80 19.13 -7.34 0.41
N ARG A 81 20.35 -7.62 -0.06
CA ARG A 81 20.77 -9.01 -0.34
C ARG A 81 20.80 -9.90 0.90
N GLU A 82 21.15 -9.36 2.06
CA GLU A 82 21.11 -10.08 3.33
C GLU A 82 19.67 -10.44 3.71
N LEU A 83 18.74 -9.48 3.60
CA LEU A 83 17.31 -9.73 3.85
C LEU A 83 16.70 -10.75 2.89
N VAL A 84 17.04 -10.70 1.59
CA VAL A 84 16.60 -11.70 0.60
C VAL A 84 17.12 -13.10 0.96
N LYS A 85 18.35 -13.22 1.45
CA LYS A 85 18.87 -14.50 1.94
C LYS A 85 18.14 -15.02 3.16
N GLU A 86 17.76 -14.12 4.09
CA GLU A 86 16.98 -14.48 5.28
C GLU A 86 15.57 -14.92 4.88
N LEU A 87 14.90 -14.19 4.00
CA LEU A 87 13.60 -14.57 3.44
C LEU A 87 13.65 -15.97 2.79
N LYS A 88 14.69 -16.23 2.00
CA LYS A 88 14.88 -17.55 1.36
C LYS A 88 15.11 -18.68 2.39
N LYS A 89 15.83 -18.43 3.49
CA LYS A 89 15.99 -19.41 4.58
C LYS A 89 14.66 -19.74 5.27
N LEU A 90 13.74 -18.79 5.28
CA LEU A 90 12.39 -18.95 5.80
C LEU A 90 11.43 -19.60 4.78
N GLY A 91 11.96 -20.11 3.67
CA GLY A 91 11.16 -20.73 2.61
C GLY A 91 10.36 -19.73 1.77
N TYR A 92 10.59 -18.43 1.95
CA TYR A 92 10.00 -17.39 1.11
C TYR A 92 10.84 -17.24 -0.16
N GLU A 93 10.27 -17.62 -1.30
CA GLU A 93 10.81 -17.30 -2.62
C GLU A 93 9.89 -16.25 -3.24
N GLU A 94 10.48 -15.17 -3.74
CA GLU A 94 9.73 -14.22 -4.59
C GLU A 94 9.28 -15.02 -5.82
N GLY A 95 7.97 -15.28 -5.89
CA GLY A 95 7.37 -15.91 -7.05
C GLY A 95 7.55 -15.04 -8.28
N GLU A 96 7.75 -15.64 -9.44
CA GLU A 96 7.65 -14.87 -10.69
C GLU A 96 6.21 -14.37 -10.83
N LEU A 97 6.06 -13.03 -10.95
CA LEU A 97 4.76 -12.42 -11.17
C LEU A 97 4.18 -12.91 -12.50
N SER A 98 2.97 -13.46 -12.45
CA SER A 98 2.23 -13.79 -13.68
C SER A 98 1.95 -12.53 -14.50
N GLU A 99 1.77 -12.67 -15.80
CA GLU A 99 1.44 -11.53 -16.68
C GLU A 99 0.13 -10.83 -16.26
N ALA A 100 -0.84 -11.56 -15.70
CA ALA A 100 -2.07 -10.99 -15.16
C ALA A 100 -1.78 -10.09 -13.95
N VAL A 101 -0.93 -10.55 -13.03
CA VAL A 101 -0.53 -9.79 -11.84
C VAL A 101 0.27 -8.55 -12.23
N LYS A 102 1.23 -8.65 -13.17
CA LYS A 102 2.00 -7.49 -13.69
C LYS A 102 1.06 -6.43 -14.28
N LYS A 103 0.14 -6.83 -15.14
CA LYS A 103 -0.88 -5.92 -15.71
C LYS A 103 -1.75 -5.28 -14.64
N ASN A 104 -2.06 -6.03 -13.59
CA ASN A 104 -2.87 -5.53 -12.47
C ASN A 104 -2.12 -4.50 -11.63
N ILE A 105 -0.84 -4.72 -11.37
CA ILE A 105 0.04 -3.74 -10.72
C ILE A 105 0.07 -2.44 -11.53
N ASP A 106 0.20 -2.52 -12.85
CA ASP A 106 0.18 -1.35 -13.73
C ASP A 106 -1.18 -0.64 -13.73
N LEU A 107 -2.28 -1.40 -13.70
CA LEU A 107 -3.62 -0.85 -13.53
C LEU A 107 -3.74 -0.09 -12.21
N ALA A 108 -3.33 -0.71 -11.11
CA ALA A 108 -3.40 -0.13 -9.77
C ALA A 108 -2.51 1.11 -9.64
N LYS A 109 -1.29 1.08 -10.17
CA LYS A 109 -0.38 2.25 -10.18
C LYS A 109 -0.99 3.45 -10.91
N ARG A 110 -1.62 3.23 -12.08
CA ARG A 110 -2.29 4.30 -12.86
C ARG A 110 -3.50 4.88 -12.15
N ASN A 111 -4.18 4.07 -11.33
CA ASN A 111 -5.38 4.49 -10.60
C ASN A 111 -5.11 4.84 -9.13
N MET A 112 -3.84 4.85 -8.68
CA MET A 112 -3.49 5.01 -7.28
C MET A 112 -3.94 6.36 -6.70
N VAL A 113 -3.70 7.46 -7.41
CA VAL A 113 -4.11 8.81 -6.97
C VAL A 113 -5.63 8.89 -6.84
N ASP A 114 -6.36 8.43 -7.85
CA ASP A 114 -7.82 8.39 -7.85
C ASP A 114 -8.37 7.52 -6.71
N SER A 115 -7.75 6.37 -6.47
CA SER A 115 -8.12 5.47 -5.36
C SER A 115 -7.88 6.11 -3.99
N ILE A 116 -6.77 6.82 -3.81
CA ILE A 116 -6.48 7.57 -2.58
C ILE A 116 -7.50 8.69 -2.38
N TYR A 117 -7.79 9.46 -3.44
CA TYR A 117 -8.80 10.51 -3.42
C TYR A 117 -10.17 9.97 -2.98
N LYS A 118 -10.65 8.91 -3.62
CA LYS A 118 -11.95 8.29 -3.29
C LYS A 118 -12.00 7.76 -1.87
N GLN A 119 -10.91 7.15 -1.38
CA GLN A 119 -10.81 6.71 0.02
C GLN A 119 -10.85 7.90 0.99
N ALA A 120 -10.18 9.00 0.69
CA ALA A 120 -10.21 10.22 1.48
C ALA A 120 -11.64 10.81 1.54
N ARG A 121 -12.33 10.85 0.39
CA ARG A 121 -13.75 11.30 0.31
C ARG A 121 -14.69 10.39 1.09
N LEU A 122 -14.48 9.08 1.05
CA LEU A 122 -15.25 8.11 1.85
C LEU A 122 -15.12 8.37 3.35
N GLU A 123 -13.94 8.76 3.83
CA GLU A 123 -13.69 9.16 5.22
C GLU A 123 -14.20 10.58 5.56
N GLY A 124 -14.79 11.30 4.59
CA GLY A 124 -15.37 12.61 4.80
C GLY A 124 -14.36 13.76 4.74
N MET A 125 -13.16 13.52 4.23
CA MET A 125 -12.16 14.58 4.05
C MET A 125 -12.61 15.56 2.95
N ALA A 126 -12.49 16.86 3.21
CA ALA A 126 -12.82 17.91 2.27
C ALA A 126 -11.63 18.17 1.31
N VAL A 127 -11.32 17.19 0.48
CA VAL A 127 -10.19 17.24 -0.48
C VAL A 127 -10.72 17.18 -1.91
N THR A 128 -9.98 17.76 -2.85
CA THR A 128 -10.18 17.59 -4.29
C THR A 128 -9.22 16.55 -4.85
N PHE A 129 -9.49 16.08 -6.07
CA PHE A 129 -8.56 15.21 -6.78
C PHE A 129 -7.18 15.88 -6.96
N LEU A 130 -7.18 17.18 -7.36
CA LEU A 130 -5.95 17.95 -7.57
C LEU A 130 -5.14 18.13 -6.27
N ASP A 131 -5.83 18.36 -5.14
CA ASP A 131 -5.16 18.41 -3.83
C ASP A 131 -4.48 17.07 -3.52
N THR A 132 -5.19 15.97 -3.74
CA THR A 132 -4.67 14.61 -3.50
C THR A 132 -3.47 14.32 -4.40
N GLU A 133 -3.55 14.64 -5.69
CA GLU A 133 -2.46 14.49 -6.66
C GLU A 133 -1.23 15.28 -6.22
N THR A 134 -1.42 16.56 -5.88
CA THR A 134 -0.32 17.42 -5.41
C THR A 134 0.40 16.83 -4.18
N VAL A 135 -0.36 16.35 -3.17
CA VAL A 135 0.25 15.73 -1.99
C VAL A 135 0.97 14.42 -2.36
N VAL A 136 0.35 13.60 -3.19
CA VAL A 136 0.95 12.32 -3.64
C VAL A 136 2.24 12.55 -4.43
N GLU A 137 2.34 13.62 -5.20
CA GLU A 137 3.54 14.01 -5.93
C GLU A 137 4.60 14.73 -5.06
N GLY A 138 4.28 15.02 -3.79
CA GLY A 138 5.18 15.68 -2.85
C GLY A 138 5.17 17.19 -2.92
N GLY A 139 4.13 17.77 -3.55
CA GLY A 139 3.89 19.21 -3.56
C GLY A 139 3.36 19.74 -2.23
N GLN A 140 3.34 21.07 -2.09
CA GLN A 140 2.83 21.76 -0.91
C GLN A 140 1.42 22.28 -1.18
N ILE A 141 0.54 22.14 -0.20
CA ILE A 141 -0.84 22.63 -0.23
C ILE A 141 -1.11 23.45 1.02
N SER A 142 -1.73 24.62 0.85
CA SER A 142 -2.05 25.54 1.94
C SER A 142 -3.49 25.41 2.46
N ASN A 143 -4.38 24.76 1.73
CA ASN A 143 -5.81 24.66 2.03
C ASN A 143 -6.21 23.36 2.74
N LEU A 144 -5.27 22.45 2.97
CA LEU A 144 -5.50 21.22 3.74
C LEU A 144 -4.90 21.30 5.14
N SER A 145 -5.55 20.63 6.09
CA SER A 145 -4.96 20.45 7.42
C SER A 145 -3.72 19.54 7.36
N VAL A 146 -2.77 19.74 8.27
CA VAL A 146 -1.60 18.86 8.41
C VAL A 146 -2.03 17.41 8.59
N SER A 147 -3.11 17.17 9.34
CA SER A 147 -3.70 15.83 9.54
C SER A 147 -4.18 15.22 8.23
N ASP A 148 -4.85 15.99 7.35
CA ASP A 148 -5.34 15.46 6.08
C ASP A 148 -4.19 15.13 5.12
N VAL A 149 -3.18 16.02 5.05
CA VAL A 149 -1.95 15.76 4.29
C VAL A 149 -1.26 14.47 4.78
N GLN A 150 -1.16 14.29 6.10
CA GLN A 150 -0.57 13.09 6.69
C GLN A 150 -1.40 11.83 6.32
N LYS A 151 -2.73 11.87 6.39
CA LYS A 151 -3.59 10.75 6.00
C LYS A 151 -3.45 10.36 4.53
N ILE A 152 -3.34 11.36 3.63
CA ILE A 152 -3.10 11.12 2.20
C ILE A 152 -1.73 10.46 1.98
N ASN A 153 -0.68 10.96 2.66
CA ASN A 153 0.65 10.35 2.57
C ASN A 153 0.67 8.92 3.12
N ASN A 154 -0.03 8.66 4.22
CA ASN A 154 -0.16 7.33 4.78
C ASN A 154 -0.86 6.36 3.81
N LEU A 155 -1.94 6.80 3.16
CA LEU A 155 -2.60 6.03 2.11
C LEU A 155 -1.66 5.76 0.93
N LYS A 156 -0.89 6.76 0.49
CA LYS A 156 0.14 6.59 -0.55
C LYS A 156 1.15 5.51 -0.16
N HIS A 157 1.68 5.56 1.07
CA HIS A 157 2.64 4.57 1.55
C HIS A 157 2.02 3.17 1.62
N ALA A 158 0.78 3.06 2.08
CA ALA A 158 0.06 1.79 2.14
C ALA A 158 -0.23 1.22 0.74
N TRP A 159 -0.60 2.06 -0.24
CA TRP A 159 -0.73 1.66 -1.64
C TRP A 159 0.61 1.22 -2.24
N GLN A 160 1.69 1.96 -1.99
CA GLN A 160 3.03 1.58 -2.45
C GLN A 160 3.48 0.25 -1.85
N PHE A 161 3.13 -0.03 -0.59
CA PHE A 161 3.41 -1.29 0.08
C PHE A 161 2.71 -2.46 -0.60
N ILE A 162 1.39 -2.38 -0.81
CA ILE A 162 0.65 -3.48 -1.44
C ILE A 162 0.96 -3.67 -2.93
N LEU A 163 1.64 -2.71 -3.58
CA LEU A 163 2.09 -2.78 -4.98
C LEU A 163 3.56 -3.19 -5.12
N ASP A 164 4.27 -3.41 -4.01
CA ASP A 164 5.63 -3.94 -4.05
C ASP A 164 5.63 -5.40 -4.50
N GLU A 165 6.53 -5.76 -5.40
CA GLU A 165 6.58 -7.11 -5.97
C GLU A 165 6.74 -8.20 -4.91
N GLY A 166 7.54 -7.94 -3.87
CA GLY A 166 7.73 -8.88 -2.77
C GLY A 166 6.49 -9.03 -1.90
N VAL A 167 5.66 -7.98 -1.77
CA VAL A 167 4.41 -8.01 -1.02
C VAL A 167 3.29 -8.66 -1.83
N VAL A 168 3.18 -8.35 -3.12
CA VAL A 168 2.19 -8.93 -4.02
C VAL A 168 2.34 -10.46 -4.10
N THR A 169 3.56 -10.98 -4.03
CA THR A 169 3.82 -12.42 -4.04
C THR A 169 3.65 -13.08 -2.67
N ALA A 170 3.55 -12.30 -1.60
CA ALA A 170 3.28 -12.82 -0.26
C ALA A 170 1.80 -13.20 -0.11
N PRO A 171 1.48 -14.26 0.66
CA PRO A 171 0.10 -14.59 0.99
C PRO A 171 -0.59 -13.43 1.72
N SER A 172 -1.83 -13.10 1.32
CA SER A 172 -2.67 -12.23 2.13
C SER A 172 -2.94 -12.92 3.47
N ASP A 173 -2.57 -12.28 4.58
CA ASP A 173 -2.76 -12.83 5.91
C ASP A 173 -2.99 -11.73 6.96
N TYR A 174 -3.18 -12.15 8.21
CA TYR A 174 -3.31 -11.27 9.36
C TYR A 174 -2.15 -10.27 9.50
N ASN A 175 -0.90 -10.68 9.20
CA ASN A 175 0.26 -9.82 9.36
C ASN A 175 0.29 -8.71 8.31
N ILE A 176 -0.06 -9.05 7.05
CA ILE A 176 -0.23 -8.06 5.97
C ILE A 176 -1.33 -7.05 6.35
N LEU A 177 -2.47 -7.51 6.90
CA LEU A 177 -3.54 -6.63 7.36
C LEU A 177 -3.05 -5.67 8.47
N CYS A 178 -2.40 -6.20 9.50
CA CYS A 178 -1.84 -5.41 10.60
C CYS A 178 -0.82 -4.38 10.07
N TYR A 179 0.00 -4.78 9.11
CA TYR A 179 0.99 -3.88 8.55
C TYR A 179 0.36 -2.77 7.69
N ILE A 180 -0.67 -3.08 6.92
CA ILE A 180 -1.47 -2.07 6.21
C ILE A 180 -2.04 -1.04 7.19
N ASN A 181 -2.65 -1.49 8.30
CA ASN A 181 -3.18 -0.56 9.31
C ASN A 181 -2.07 0.28 9.95
N LYS A 182 -0.92 -0.31 10.22
CA LYS A 182 0.24 0.43 10.74
C LYS A 182 0.63 1.59 9.82
N LEU A 183 0.67 1.37 8.51
CA LEU A 183 0.96 2.41 7.54
C LEU A 183 -0.16 3.46 7.45
N VAL A 184 -1.43 3.01 7.46
CA VAL A 184 -2.60 3.89 7.38
C VAL A 184 -2.67 4.85 8.58
N GLU A 185 -2.29 4.38 9.77
CA GLU A 185 -2.36 5.15 11.02
C GLU A 185 -1.00 5.66 11.52
N GLU A 186 0.04 5.62 10.68
CA GLU A 186 1.37 6.10 11.03
C GLU A 186 1.33 7.57 11.49
N GLY A 187 1.87 7.81 12.68
CA GLY A 187 1.91 9.15 13.29
C GLY A 187 0.61 9.58 14.01
N PHE A 188 -0.46 8.79 13.95
CA PHE A 188 -1.72 9.07 14.69
C PHE A 188 -1.85 8.26 15.97
N TYR A 189 -1.46 6.99 15.95
CA TYR A 189 -1.60 6.09 17.10
C TYR A 189 -0.32 5.28 17.33
N TYR A 190 0.11 5.18 18.60
CA TYR A 190 1.24 4.32 18.98
C TYR A 190 0.93 2.82 18.77
N THR A 191 -0.36 2.46 18.85
CA THR A 191 -0.85 1.08 18.67
C THR A 191 -1.27 0.79 17.22
N ALA A 192 -0.89 1.64 16.27
CA ALA A 192 -1.19 1.40 14.84
C ALA A 192 -0.67 0.02 14.41
N GLY A 193 -1.54 -0.75 13.77
CA GLY A 193 -1.24 -2.12 13.33
C GLY A 193 -1.38 -3.20 14.39
N THR A 194 -1.85 -2.87 15.60
CA THR A 194 -2.20 -3.85 16.63
C THR A 194 -3.71 -3.87 16.84
N LEU A 195 -4.27 -5.03 17.17
CA LEU A 195 -5.69 -5.11 17.52
C LEU A 195 -5.97 -4.22 18.73
N ARG A 196 -7.13 -3.56 18.70
CA ARG A 196 -7.56 -2.75 19.84
C ARG A 196 -7.91 -3.65 21.03
N ASP A 197 -7.67 -3.12 22.20
CA ASP A 197 -8.00 -3.71 23.49
C ASP A 197 -9.08 -2.90 24.24
N VAL A 198 -9.66 -1.90 23.58
CA VAL A 198 -10.68 -1.00 24.11
C VAL A 198 -11.95 -1.01 23.23
N PRO A 199 -13.13 -0.73 23.80
CA PRO A 199 -14.35 -0.60 23.02
C PRO A 199 -14.29 0.64 22.11
N VAL A 200 -14.94 0.53 20.95
CA VAL A 200 -15.10 1.64 19.99
C VAL A 200 -16.55 1.81 19.61
N SER A 201 -16.90 2.98 19.10
CA SER A 201 -18.23 3.28 18.56
C SER A 201 -18.12 3.63 17.09
N ILE A 202 -19.12 3.24 16.30
CA ILE A 202 -19.22 3.57 14.89
C ILE A 202 -20.29 4.65 14.74
N GLY A 203 -19.95 5.77 14.11
CA GLY A 203 -20.91 6.84 13.85
C GLY A 203 -22.07 6.38 12.96
N GLY A 204 -23.30 6.77 13.31
CA GLY A 204 -24.49 6.50 12.52
C GLY A 204 -25.16 5.13 12.75
N THR A 205 -24.66 4.32 13.70
CA THR A 205 -25.25 3.03 14.07
C THR A 205 -25.24 2.79 15.57
N ALA A 206 -26.16 1.96 16.07
CA ALA A 206 -26.18 1.46 17.44
C ALA A 206 -25.26 0.24 17.63
N TRP A 207 -24.73 -0.34 16.56
CA TRP A 207 -23.83 -1.48 16.60
C TRP A 207 -22.54 -1.15 17.34
N LYS A 208 -22.18 -2.01 18.29
CA LYS A 208 -20.93 -1.92 19.04
C LYS A 208 -20.14 -3.23 18.82
N PRO A 209 -19.04 -3.19 18.07
CA PRO A 209 -18.25 -4.38 17.85
C PRO A 209 -17.53 -4.80 19.14
N GLU A 210 -17.50 -6.11 19.38
CA GLU A 210 -16.75 -6.70 20.50
C GLU A 210 -15.26 -6.42 20.38
N ILE A 211 -14.54 -6.45 21.52
CA ILE A 211 -13.09 -6.34 21.53
C ILE A 211 -12.51 -7.57 20.81
N PRO A 212 -11.69 -7.39 19.75
CA PRO A 212 -11.21 -8.51 18.96
C PRO A 212 -10.22 -9.37 19.76
N ILE A 213 -10.33 -10.70 19.59
CA ILE A 213 -9.41 -11.68 20.14
C ILE A 213 -8.53 -12.17 18.99
N GLU A 214 -7.22 -12.07 19.12
CA GLU A 214 -6.29 -12.32 18.02
C GLU A 214 -6.42 -13.71 17.39
N SER A 215 -6.60 -14.77 18.20
CA SER A 215 -6.81 -16.13 17.68
C SER A 215 -8.08 -16.23 16.83
N VAL A 216 -9.19 -15.64 17.31
CA VAL A 216 -10.47 -15.62 16.60
C VAL A 216 -10.34 -14.85 15.28
N VAL A 217 -9.70 -13.67 15.30
CA VAL A 217 -9.48 -12.88 14.08
C VAL A 217 -8.63 -13.64 13.06
N LYS A 218 -7.62 -14.39 13.51
CA LYS A 218 -6.79 -15.20 12.62
C LYS A 218 -7.56 -16.37 12.01
N ASP A 219 -8.36 -17.05 12.81
CA ASP A 219 -9.19 -18.18 12.35
C ASP A 219 -10.26 -17.70 11.35
N ASP A 220 -11.00 -16.64 11.67
CA ASP A 220 -11.99 -16.03 10.77
C ASP A 220 -11.38 -15.56 9.45
N LEU A 221 -10.22 -14.88 9.51
CA LEU A 221 -9.50 -14.46 8.30
C LEU A 221 -9.03 -15.66 7.48
N GLN A 222 -8.57 -16.73 8.12
CA GLN A 222 -8.15 -17.93 7.42
C GLN A 222 -9.33 -18.58 6.68
N GLU A 223 -10.51 -18.65 7.28
CA GLU A 223 -11.73 -19.14 6.63
C GLU A 223 -12.11 -18.28 5.42
N ILE A 224 -12.11 -16.94 5.58
CA ILE A 224 -12.40 -16.01 4.48
C ILE A 224 -11.37 -16.16 3.35
N LEU A 225 -10.09 -16.25 3.69
CA LEU A 225 -9.01 -16.36 2.71
C LEU A 225 -8.96 -17.73 2.00
N ALA A 226 -9.65 -18.75 2.52
CA ALA A 226 -9.83 -20.05 1.88
C ALA A 226 -10.93 -20.07 0.81
N ILE A 227 -11.74 -19.01 0.67
CA ILE A 227 -12.78 -18.91 -0.36
C ILE A 227 -12.12 -18.93 -1.75
N GLU A 228 -12.60 -19.80 -2.65
CA GLU A 228 -12.00 -19.98 -3.99
C GLU A 228 -12.16 -18.75 -4.87
N ASP A 229 -13.39 -18.19 -4.91
CA ASP A 229 -13.65 -16.99 -5.72
C ASP A 229 -12.92 -15.78 -5.14
N VAL A 230 -12.02 -15.19 -5.93
CA VAL A 230 -11.14 -14.10 -5.50
C VAL A 230 -11.92 -12.84 -5.18
N TYR A 231 -12.99 -12.54 -5.93
CA TYR A 231 -13.80 -11.36 -5.70
C TYR A 231 -14.62 -11.50 -4.42
N GLU A 232 -15.21 -12.68 -4.22
CA GLU A 232 -15.95 -12.98 -2.99
C GLU A 232 -15.03 -12.90 -1.77
N ARG A 233 -13.86 -13.50 -1.85
CA ARG A 233 -12.83 -13.48 -0.81
C ARG A 233 -12.43 -12.06 -0.44
N ALA A 234 -12.13 -11.21 -1.45
CA ALA A 234 -11.70 -9.83 -1.24
C ALA A 234 -12.80 -8.99 -0.60
N ILE A 235 -14.04 -9.08 -1.10
CA ILE A 235 -15.17 -8.31 -0.57
C ILE A 235 -15.52 -8.79 0.84
N LYS A 236 -15.58 -10.09 1.10
CA LYS A 236 -15.85 -10.63 2.45
C LYS A 236 -14.78 -10.22 3.45
N ALA A 237 -13.51 -10.23 3.06
CA ALA A 237 -12.43 -9.72 3.91
C ALA A 237 -12.61 -8.23 4.23
N GLN A 238 -12.95 -7.41 3.24
CA GLN A 238 -13.24 -5.98 3.43
C GLN A 238 -14.39 -5.76 4.41
N LEU A 239 -15.48 -6.48 4.25
CA LEU A 239 -16.67 -6.36 5.08
C LEU A 239 -16.42 -6.85 6.51
N TYR A 240 -15.71 -7.97 6.69
CA TYR A 240 -15.32 -8.50 7.99
C TYR A 240 -14.52 -7.47 8.80
N ILE A 241 -13.45 -6.93 8.20
CA ILE A 241 -12.60 -5.94 8.88
C ILE A 241 -13.39 -4.67 9.20
N SER A 242 -14.23 -4.20 8.27
CA SER A 242 -15.01 -2.99 8.42
C SER A 242 -16.05 -3.12 9.56
N ARG A 243 -16.72 -4.27 9.70
CA ARG A 243 -17.71 -4.51 10.75
C ARG A 243 -17.06 -4.81 12.09
N GLY A 244 -16.01 -5.61 12.11
CA GLY A 244 -15.28 -6.00 13.32
C GLY A 244 -14.55 -4.84 13.99
N GLN A 245 -14.24 -3.75 13.26
CA GLN A 245 -13.44 -2.62 13.79
C GLN A 245 -12.24 -3.12 14.57
N LEU A 246 -11.39 -3.88 13.89
CA LEU A 246 -10.28 -4.63 14.51
C LEU A 246 -9.24 -3.73 15.16
N PHE A 247 -9.08 -2.51 14.65
CA PHE A 247 -8.08 -1.52 15.08
C PHE A 247 -8.78 -0.31 15.74
N ILE A 248 -7.97 0.53 16.41
CA ILE A 248 -8.47 1.74 17.06
C ILE A 248 -9.06 2.74 16.05
N ASP A 249 -8.44 2.85 14.87
CA ASP A 249 -8.90 3.64 13.74
C ASP A 249 -8.39 3.05 12.41
N GLY A 250 -8.77 3.65 11.27
CA GLY A 250 -8.32 3.24 9.94
C GLY A 250 -8.94 1.95 9.41
N ASN A 251 -9.94 1.39 10.07
CA ASN A 251 -10.51 0.09 9.71
C ASN A 251 -11.03 0.02 8.28
N LYS A 252 -11.82 1.01 7.81
CA LYS A 252 -12.33 1.03 6.43
C LYS A 252 -11.22 1.20 5.40
N ARG A 253 -10.24 2.07 5.70
CA ARG A 253 -9.07 2.30 4.83
C ARG A 253 -8.24 1.03 4.71
N SER A 254 -7.93 0.40 5.84
CA SER A 254 -7.17 -0.87 5.88
C SER A 254 -7.93 -2.01 5.22
N ALA A 255 -9.23 -2.11 5.42
CA ALA A 255 -10.10 -3.11 4.79
C ALA A 255 -10.07 -3.02 3.26
N THR A 256 -10.21 -1.80 2.71
CA THR A 256 -10.15 -1.58 1.26
C THR A 256 -8.76 -1.91 0.69
N LEU A 257 -7.68 -1.52 1.39
CA LEU A 257 -6.31 -1.84 0.96
C LEU A 257 -6.02 -3.34 1.03
N PHE A 258 -6.50 -4.04 2.07
CA PHE A 258 -6.34 -5.48 2.19
C PHE A 258 -7.11 -6.24 1.11
N ALA A 259 -8.35 -5.81 0.79
CA ALA A 259 -9.10 -6.36 -0.35
C ALA A 259 -8.36 -6.12 -1.68
N ASN A 260 -7.76 -4.94 -1.86
CA ASN A 260 -6.93 -4.64 -3.03
C ASN A 260 -5.68 -5.51 -3.09
N HIS A 261 -5.03 -5.81 -1.96
CA HIS A 261 -3.91 -6.75 -1.95
C HIS A 261 -4.35 -8.15 -2.44
N ILE A 262 -5.51 -8.64 -1.99
CA ILE A 262 -6.07 -9.92 -2.46
C ILE A 262 -6.34 -9.88 -3.97
N LEU A 263 -6.97 -8.83 -4.48
CA LEU A 263 -7.29 -8.70 -5.91
C LEU A 263 -6.04 -8.58 -6.77
N ILE A 264 -5.09 -7.73 -6.36
CA ILE A 264 -3.87 -7.44 -7.13
C ILE A 264 -2.99 -8.67 -7.20
N SER A 265 -2.78 -9.39 -6.10
CA SER A 265 -1.97 -10.61 -6.04
C SER A 265 -2.54 -11.76 -6.88
N ASN A 266 -3.82 -11.68 -7.26
CA ASN A 266 -4.48 -12.66 -8.13
C ASN A 266 -4.75 -12.13 -9.56
N GLY A 267 -4.33 -10.90 -9.90
CA GLY A 267 -4.56 -10.33 -11.23
C GLY A 267 -6.02 -9.98 -11.53
N CYS A 268 -6.85 -9.71 -10.50
CA CYS A 268 -8.30 -9.55 -10.59
C CYS A 268 -8.80 -8.10 -10.56
N GLY A 269 -7.93 -7.12 -10.80
CA GLY A 269 -8.32 -5.71 -10.79
C GLY A 269 -8.15 -5.07 -9.41
N ILE A 270 -8.90 -3.99 -9.17
CA ILE A 270 -8.93 -3.27 -7.90
C ILE A 270 -10.36 -2.94 -7.49
N ILE A 271 -10.57 -2.69 -6.19
CA ILE A 271 -11.84 -2.26 -5.64
C ILE A 271 -11.70 -0.87 -5.01
N VAL A 272 -12.60 0.04 -5.39
CA VAL A 272 -12.70 1.38 -4.80
C VAL A 272 -14.12 1.90 -4.96
N VAL A 273 -14.68 2.53 -3.92
CA VAL A 273 -16.02 3.10 -3.98
C VAL A 273 -15.98 4.43 -4.74
N PRO A 274 -16.72 4.58 -5.87
CA PRO A 274 -16.86 5.85 -6.57
C PRO A 274 -17.43 6.95 -5.67
N GLU A 275 -16.97 8.19 -5.84
CA GLU A 275 -17.37 9.30 -4.96
C GLU A 275 -18.89 9.52 -4.96
N GLU A 276 -19.51 9.47 -6.11
CA GLU A 276 -20.95 9.64 -6.30
C GLU A 276 -21.79 8.56 -5.60
N LEU A 277 -21.20 7.39 -5.34
CA LEU A 277 -21.86 6.27 -4.69
C LEU A 277 -21.58 6.17 -3.17
N VAL A 278 -20.77 7.08 -2.62
CA VAL A 278 -20.42 7.09 -1.18
C VAL A 278 -21.66 7.16 -0.27
N PRO A 279 -22.71 7.98 -0.54
CA PRO A 279 -23.89 8.02 0.30
C PRO A 279 -24.64 6.69 0.37
N GLU A 280 -24.80 6.02 -0.78
CA GLU A 280 -25.45 4.72 -0.87
C GLU A 280 -24.62 3.64 -0.16
N TYR A 281 -23.33 3.60 -0.42
CA TYR A 281 -22.42 2.66 0.25
C TYR A 281 -22.48 2.80 1.78
N LYS A 282 -22.44 4.03 2.30
CA LYS A 282 -22.54 4.26 3.75
C LYS A 282 -23.86 3.75 4.33
N LYS A 283 -24.98 3.94 3.63
CA LYS A 283 -26.28 3.43 4.05
C LYS A 283 -26.29 1.89 4.11
N LEU A 284 -25.79 1.23 3.06
CA LEU A 284 -25.71 -0.23 3.00
C LEU A 284 -24.75 -0.79 4.06
N LEU A 285 -23.63 -0.11 4.29
CA LEU A 285 -22.65 -0.51 5.29
C LEU A 285 -23.20 -0.41 6.71
N ILE A 286 -24.00 0.62 7.04
CA ILE A 286 -24.67 0.76 8.32
C ILE A 286 -25.70 -0.37 8.52
N ALA A 287 -26.53 -0.65 7.50
CA ALA A 287 -27.48 -1.75 7.56
C ALA A 287 -26.79 -3.10 7.81
N PHE A 288 -25.67 -3.35 7.13
CA PHE A 288 -24.83 -4.52 7.36
C PHE A 288 -24.27 -4.57 8.79
N TYR A 289 -23.82 -3.45 9.34
CA TYR A 289 -23.30 -3.43 10.72
C TYR A 289 -24.36 -3.86 11.74
N GLU A 290 -25.60 -3.43 11.54
CA GLU A 290 -26.73 -3.72 12.46
C GLU A 290 -27.27 -5.14 12.31
N THR A 291 -27.44 -5.61 11.07
CA THR A 291 -28.11 -6.88 10.78
C THR A 291 -27.15 -8.08 10.65
N ASN A 292 -25.87 -7.84 10.37
CA ASN A 292 -24.90 -8.84 9.92
C ASN A 292 -25.26 -9.51 8.58
N ASP A 293 -26.25 -9.01 7.85
CA ASP A 293 -26.55 -9.44 6.49
C ASP A 293 -25.75 -8.59 5.49
N ASN A 294 -24.81 -9.23 4.81
CA ASN A 294 -23.94 -8.56 3.86
C ASN A 294 -24.43 -8.62 2.43
N THR A 295 -25.60 -9.19 2.14
CA THR A 295 -26.09 -9.47 0.79
C THR A 295 -26.10 -8.22 -0.10
N ASP A 296 -26.70 -7.13 0.36
CA ASP A 296 -26.86 -5.91 -0.42
C ASP A 296 -25.54 -5.15 -0.58
N VAL A 297 -24.77 -4.99 0.50
CA VAL A 297 -23.48 -4.30 0.43
C VAL A 297 -22.45 -5.09 -0.37
N PHE A 298 -22.50 -6.43 -0.32
CA PHE A 298 -21.68 -7.30 -1.15
C PHE A 298 -21.98 -7.10 -2.64
N ARG A 299 -23.27 -7.20 -3.01
CA ARG A 299 -23.71 -6.97 -4.42
C ARG A 299 -23.31 -5.59 -4.89
N PHE A 300 -23.54 -4.56 -4.07
CA PHE A 300 -23.13 -3.20 -4.38
C PHE A 300 -21.64 -3.09 -4.71
N LEU A 301 -20.78 -3.62 -3.85
CA LEU A 301 -19.33 -3.60 -4.04
C LEU A 301 -18.92 -4.38 -5.31
N PHE A 302 -19.53 -5.53 -5.53
CA PHE A 302 -19.22 -6.37 -6.69
C PHE A 302 -19.63 -5.72 -8.03
N ASP A 303 -20.81 -5.11 -8.08
CA ASP A 303 -21.37 -4.56 -9.32
C ASP A 303 -20.83 -3.16 -9.65
N ASN A 304 -20.52 -2.32 -8.62
CA ASN A 304 -20.25 -0.90 -8.83
C ASN A 304 -18.82 -0.47 -8.49
N CYS A 305 -18.06 -1.26 -7.72
CA CYS A 305 -16.79 -0.80 -7.17
C CYS A 305 -15.56 -1.53 -7.73
N LEU A 306 -15.75 -2.58 -8.50
CA LEU A 306 -14.65 -3.35 -9.10
C LEU A 306 -14.22 -2.76 -10.45
N LEU A 307 -12.95 -2.38 -10.55
CA LEU A 307 -12.28 -2.07 -11.80
C LEU A 307 -11.48 -3.28 -12.25
N LYS A 308 -12.07 -4.06 -13.17
CA LYS A 308 -11.47 -5.31 -13.69
C LYS A 308 -10.54 -5.01 -14.88
N LEU A 309 -9.53 -5.84 -15.06
CA LEU A 309 -8.74 -5.87 -16.30
C LEU A 309 -9.65 -6.36 -17.45
N LYS A 310 -9.65 -5.61 -18.55
CA LYS A 310 -10.32 -6.02 -19.79
C LYS A 310 -9.44 -6.96 -20.60
#